data_2784fb03dd35361330d19ad966dc631d
#
_entry.id   2784fb03dd35361330d19ad966dc631d
#
_cell.length_a   1.000
_cell.length_b   1.000
_cell.length_c   1.000
_cell.angle_alpha   90.00
_cell.angle_beta   90.00
_cell.angle_gamma   90.00
#
_symmetry.space_group_name_H-M   'P 1'
#
loop_
_entity.id
_entity.type
_entity.pdbx_description
1 polymer ?
#
loop_
_entity_poly.entity_id
_entity_poly.type
_entity_poly.pdbx_seq_one_letter_code
_entity_poly.pdbx_strand_id
1 'polypeptide(L)'
;RNSILGFTDDGYCTEGLGYFNYGFSNYIVLREELYQSTGGKIDLFKGDKIKRIAMYGVNFEIQNGVYPAFADCKIGTSVMPYILWYCNRNLGLGLDKYEKEPVVEKQIEPIFAPVVMRSFPNTASISVKKNGRKKVDLLRQYFDRAGVLISRHAESDGTISVALKGGNNAENHNHNDLGTFVVVKGQEMLIGDAGGPYNYAGDMWTDKRYTFKTLSSYGHPVPCLDGVCQRAGQEALARVTKTVFTDRQDEFFLDLTSAYPVDGLKSLTRSFTYNRSGKGSLIVEDNFDCKTPRLYESALITFGRWTLTED
;
A
#
# COMPACT_ATOMS: atom_id res chain seq x y z
N ARG A 1 -18.50 7.33 -11.99
CA ARG A 1 -17.22 7.63 -12.69
C ARG A 1 -16.13 8.07 -11.71
N ASN A 2 -16.49 8.82 -10.66
CA ASN A 2 -15.53 9.39 -9.70
C ASN A 2 -14.99 8.38 -8.69
N SER A 3 -15.72 7.34 -8.33
CA SER A 3 -15.34 6.36 -7.29
C SER A 3 -14.09 5.53 -7.59
N ILE A 4 -13.64 5.49 -8.85
CA ILE A 4 -12.41 4.80 -9.26
C ILE A 4 -11.27 5.77 -9.61
N LEU A 5 -11.44 7.08 -9.41
CA LEU A 5 -10.41 8.09 -9.66
C LEU A 5 -9.30 8.09 -8.59
N GLY A 6 -9.60 7.62 -7.37
CA GLY A 6 -8.61 7.41 -6.31
C GLY A 6 -7.71 6.18 -6.52
N PHE A 7 -7.81 5.53 -7.70
CA PHE A 7 -6.96 4.41 -8.08
C PHE A 7 -6.12 4.77 -9.29
N THR A 8 -4.85 4.47 -9.23
CA THR A 8 -3.95 4.57 -10.38
C THR A 8 -4.32 3.54 -11.45
N ASP A 9 -3.75 3.66 -12.64
CA ASP A 9 -4.08 2.74 -13.74
C ASP A 9 -3.54 1.32 -13.53
N ASP A 10 -2.55 1.15 -12.67
CA ASP A 10 -2.03 -0.14 -12.22
C ASP A 10 -2.81 -0.74 -11.03
N GLY A 11 -3.84 -0.05 -10.55
CA GLY A 11 -4.79 -0.53 -9.54
C GLY A 11 -4.41 -0.17 -8.10
N TYR A 12 -3.38 0.64 -7.86
CA TYR A 12 -3.03 1.11 -6.53
C TYR A 12 -4.08 2.09 -5.98
N CYS A 13 -4.46 1.91 -4.70
CA CYS A 13 -5.31 2.86 -3.99
C CYS A 13 -4.45 3.93 -3.31
N THR A 14 -4.51 5.17 -3.78
CA THR A 14 -3.67 6.26 -3.27
C THR A 14 -4.02 6.65 -1.83
N GLU A 15 -5.24 6.35 -1.40
CA GLU A 15 -5.76 6.64 -0.06
C GLU A 15 -5.51 5.52 0.97
N GLY A 16 -4.84 4.42 0.54
CA GLY A 16 -4.50 3.29 1.39
C GLY A 16 -5.59 2.22 1.50
N LEU A 17 -5.25 1.12 2.20
CA LEU A 17 -6.09 -0.08 2.27
C LEU A 17 -7.43 0.15 2.99
N GLY A 18 -7.46 1.04 3.98
CA GLY A 18 -8.71 1.38 4.68
C GLY A 18 -9.76 1.95 3.73
N TYR A 19 -9.36 2.91 2.92
CA TYR A 19 -10.23 3.53 1.92
C TYR A 19 -10.49 2.63 0.71
N PHE A 20 -9.57 1.73 0.37
CA PHE A 20 -9.86 0.64 -0.58
C PHE A 20 -11.04 -0.20 -0.08
N ASN A 21 -10.97 -0.69 1.15
CA ASN A 21 -12.03 -1.50 1.73
C ASN A 21 -13.39 -0.76 1.69
N TYR A 22 -13.40 0.49 2.12
CA TYR A 22 -14.62 1.30 2.13
C TYR A 22 -15.11 1.65 0.72
N GLY A 23 -14.27 2.29 -0.07
CA GLY A 23 -14.66 2.83 -1.38
C GLY A 23 -14.97 1.75 -2.41
N PHE A 24 -14.12 0.71 -2.47
CA PHE A 24 -14.31 -0.36 -3.44
C PHE A 24 -15.47 -1.29 -3.07
N SER A 25 -15.73 -1.50 -1.77
CA SER A 25 -16.95 -2.21 -1.34
C SER A 25 -18.21 -1.51 -1.78
N ASN A 26 -18.28 -0.18 -1.61
CA ASN A 26 -19.44 0.60 -2.09
C ASN A 26 -19.57 0.55 -3.63
N TYR A 27 -18.44 0.54 -4.35
CA TYR A 27 -18.44 0.36 -5.81
C TYR A 27 -19.01 -1.01 -6.22
N ILE A 28 -18.65 -2.07 -5.48
CA ILE A 28 -19.18 -3.42 -5.69
C ILE A 28 -20.70 -3.45 -5.43
N VAL A 29 -21.18 -2.83 -4.35
CA VAL A 29 -22.62 -2.72 -4.06
C VAL A 29 -23.33 -2.03 -5.21
N LEU A 30 -22.85 -0.88 -5.66
CA LEU A 30 -23.41 -0.15 -6.80
C LEU A 30 -23.42 -1.00 -8.08
N ARG A 31 -22.32 -1.70 -8.34
CA ARG A 31 -22.24 -2.63 -9.48
C ARG A 31 -23.31 -3.69 -9.41
N GLU A 32 -23.48 -4.30 -8.25
CA GLU A 32 -24.44 -5.40 -8.07
C GLU A 32 -25.86 -4.91 -8.27
N GLU A 33 -26.24 -3.77 -7.67
CA GLU A 33 -27.56 -3.19 -7.83
C GLU A 33 -27.89 -2.86 -9.28
N LEU A 34 -26.97 -2.21 -10.01
CA LEU A 34 -27.15 -1.90 -11.41
C LEU A 34 -27.22 -3.16 -12.28
N TYR A 35 -26.37 -4.15 -12.01
CA TYR A 35 -26.33 -5.39 -12.76
C TYR A 35 -27.66 -6.15 -12.66
N GLN A 36 -28.19 -6.28 -11.42
CA GLN A 36 -29.44 -6.97 -11.18
C GLN A 36 -30.65 -6.20 -11.73
N SER A 37 -30.74 -4.90 -11.44
CA SER A 37 -31.85 -4.05 -11.87
C SER A 37 -31.97 -3.92 -13.38
N THR A 38 -30.87 -4.11 -14.10
CA THR A 38 -30.86 -4.00 -15.58
C THR A 38 -30.79 -5.35 -16.29
N GLY A 39 -30.86 -6.47 -15.55
CA GLY A 39 -30.70 -7.81 -16.13
C GLY A 39 -29.33 -7.98 -16.82
N GLY A 40 -28.25 -7.44 -16.22
CA GLY A 40 -26.88 -7.53 -16.73
C GLY A 40 -26.53 -6.52 -17.84
N LYS A 41 -27.43 -5.65 -18.26
CA LYS A 41 -27.17 -4.65 -19.32
C LYS A 41 -26.12 -3.62 -18.90
N ILE A 42 -26.16 -3.19 -17.64
CA ILE A 42 -25.17 -2.30 -17.03
C ILE A 42 -24.28 -3.12 -16.11
N ASP A 43 -23.02 -3.28 -16.48
CA ASP A 43 -22.01 -3.93 -15.66
C ASP A 43 -20.81 -2.99 -15.49
N LEU A 44 -20.54 -2.59 -14.25
CA LEU A 44 -19.40 -1.73 -13.89
C LEU A 44 -18.08 -2.50 -13.84
N PHE A 45 -18.12 -3.83 -13.91
CA PHE A 45 -16.93 -4.68 -13.90
C PHE A 45 -16.31 -4.88 -15.28
N LYS A 46 -16.42 -3.87 -16.14
CA LYS A 46 -15.83 -3.88 -17.47
C LYS A 46 -14.44 -3.23 -17.48
N GLY A 47 -13.52 -3.86 -18.20
CA GLY A 47 -12.17 -3.35 -18.44
C GLY A 47 -11.12 -3.84 -17.43
N ASP A 48 -9.86 -3.77 -17.88
CA ASP A 48 -8.72 -4.33 -17.14
C ASP A 48 -8.36 -3.55 -15.89
N LYS A 49 -8.65 -2.24 -15.83
CA LYS A 49 -8.41 -1.42 -14.64
C LYS A 49 -9.16 -1.97 -13.44
N ILE A 50 -10.41 -2.40 -13.59
CA ILE A 50 -11.21 -2.96 -12.49
C ILE A 50 -10.58 -4.26 -11.95
N LYS A 51 -10.04 -5.11 -12.83
CA LYS A 51 -9.31 -6.32 -12.41
C LYS A 51 -8.06 -5.98 -11.60
N ARG A 52 -7.30 -4.95 -12.05
CA ARG A 52 -6.12 -4.50 -11.31
C ARG A 52 -6.49 -3.92 -9.95
N ILE A 53 -7.55 -3.12 -9.86
CA ILE A 53 -8.08 -2.61 -8.59
C ILE A 53 -8.53 -3.76 -7.69
N ALA A 54 -9.27 -4.73 -8.20
CA ALA A 54 -9.72 -5.90 -7.43
C ALA A 54 -8.55 -6.73 -6.87
N MET A 55 -7.41 -6.76 -7.58
CA MET A 55 -6.18 -7.42 -7.14
C MET A 55 -5.37 -6.61 -6.10
N TYR A 56 -5.72 -5.34 -5.84
CA TYR A 56 -4.97 -4.50 -4.92
C TYR A 56 -4.82 -5.15 -3.54
N GLY A 57 -5.92 -5.68 -2.97
CA GLY A 57 -5.88 -6.33 -1.67
C GLY A 57 -4.97 -7.57 -1.57
N VAL A 58 -4.68 -8.24 -2.70
CA VAL A 58 -3.72 -9.34 -2.76
C VAL A 58 -2.31 -8.83 -3.00
N ASN A 59 -2.19 -7.87 -3.91
CA ASN A 59 -0.89 -7.36 -4.37
C ASN A 59 -0.21 -6.46 -3.34
N PHE A 60 -1.00 -5.79 -2.48
CA PHE A 60 -0.50 -4.85 -1.47
C PHE A 60 -0.13 -5.52 -0.13
N GLU A 61 -0.46 -6.79 0.06
CA GLU A 61 -0.01 -7.58 1.21
C GLU A 61 1.51 -7.69 1.19
N ILE A 62 2.16 -7.41 2.33
CA ILE A 62 3.60 -7.62 2.49
C ILE A 62 3.85 -9.11 2.69
N GLN A 63 3.30 -9.70 3.76
CA GLN A 63 3.30 -11.15 4.02
C GLN A 63 2.35 -11.49 5.17
N ASN A 64 1.84 -12.73 5.18
CA ASN A 64 1.05 -13.33 6.28
C ASN A 64 -0.11 -12.45 6.78
N GLY A 65 -0.79 -11.74 5.88
CA GLY A 65 -1.90 -10.84 6.21
C GLY A 65 -1.49 -9.47 6.73
N VAL A 66 -0.19 -9.14 6.72
CA VAL A 66 0.31 -7.81 7.11
C VAL A 66 0.39 -6.90 5.89
N TYR A 67 -0.15 -5.70 6.04
CA TYR A 67 -0.20 -4.65 5.04
C TYR A 67 0.50 -3.38 5.53
N PRO A 68 1.09 -2.58 4.65
CA PRO A 68 1.61 -1.29 5.03
C PRO A 68 0.46 -0.33 5.36
N ALA A 69 0.62 0.48 6.41
CA ALA A 69 -0.37 1.45 6.84
C ALA A 69 -0.19 2.82 6.14
N PHE A 70 0.10 2.82 4.83
CA PHE A 70 0.31 4.05 4.07
C PHE A 70 -0.96 4.89 3.96
N ALA A 71 -0.80 6.21 3.90
CA ALA A 71 -1.88 7.19 3.93
C ALA A 71 -2.74 7.08 5.20
N ASP A 72 -4.01 7.52 5.18
CA ASP A 72 -4.90 7.44 6.35
C ASP A 72 -5.37 5.99 6.64
N CYS A 73 -4.50 4.99 6.41
CA CYS A 73 -4.77 3.61 6.75
C CYS A 73 -4.37 3.31 8.19
N LYS A 74 -5.23 2.67 8.96
CA LYS A 74 -4.93 2.26 10.33
C LYS A 74 -4.00 1.05 10.34
N ILE A 75 -3.10 1.01 11.32
CA ILE A 75 -2.25 -0.15 11.56
C ILE A 75 -3.13 -1.38 11.84
N GLY A 76 -2.70 -2.53 11.31
CA GLY A 76 -3.45 -3.78 11.44
C GLY A 76 -4.67 -3.91 10.54
N THR A 77 -4.92 -2.93 9.67
CA THR A 77 -5.94 -3.07 8.63
C THR A 77 -5.56 -4.18 7.67
N SER A 78 -6.49 -5.08 7.40
CA SER A 78 -6.40 -6.12 6.38
C SER A 78 -7.49 -5.91 5.32
N VAL A 79 -7.32 -6.55 4.17
CA VAL A 79 -8.37 -6.56 3.14
C VAL A 79 -9.60 -7.29 3.65
N MET A 80 -10.78 -6.74 3.37
CA MET A 80 -12.03 -7.42 3.69
C MET A 80 -12.22 -8.64 2.78
N PRO A 81 -12.27 -9.88 3.32
CA PRO A 81 -12.25 -11.09 2.51
C PRO A 81 -13.36 -11.19 1.49
N TYR A 82 -14.57 -10.70 1.81
CA TYR A 82 -15.71 -10.74 0.90
C TYR A 82 -15.48 -9.96 -0.40
N ILE A 83 -14.64 -8.91 -0.38
CA ILE A 83 -14.25 -8.17 -1.60
C ILE A 83 -13.54 -9.13 -2.56
N LEU A 84 -12.56 -9.87 -2.05
CA LEU A 84 -11.76 -10.80 -2.85
C LEU A 84 -12.58 -12.02 -3.31
N TRP A 85 -13.44 -12.57 -2.46
CA TRP A 85 -14.36 -13.64 -2.86
C TRP A 85 -15.31 -13.20 -3.98
N TYR A 86 -15.95 -12.04 -3.80
CA TYR A 86 -16.87 -11.51 -4.80
C TYR A 86 -16.15 -11.23 -6.13
N CYS A 87 -15.00 -10.54 -6.07
CA CYS A 87 -14.23 -10.19 -7.25
C CYS A 87 -13.64 -11.42 -7.94
N ASN A 88 -13.13 -12.41 -7.18
CA ASN A 88 -12.59 -13.63 -7.75
C ASN A 88 -13.63 -14.33 -8.62
N ARG A 89 -14.87 -14.40 -8.18
CA ARG A 89 -15.97 -15.05 -8.91
C ARG A 89 -16.47 -14.24 -10.09
N ASN A 90 -16.64 -12.93 -9.92
CA ASN A 90 -17.21 -12.08 -10.96
C ASN A 90 -16.21 -11.66 -12.05
N LEU A 91 -14.91 -11.61 -11.72
CA LEU A 91 -13.84 -11.19 -12.63
C LEU A 91 -12.93 -12.33 -13.08
N GLY A 92 -13.07 -13.53 -12.50
CA GLY A 92 -12.21 -14.67 -12.82
C GLY A 92 -10.74 -14.41 -12.49
N LEU A 93 -10.46 -13.91 -11.25
CA LEU A 93 -9.10 -13.51 -10.85
C LEU A 93 -8.16 -14.71 -10.67
N GLY A 94 -8.73 -15.93 -10.49
CA GLY A 94 -7.95 -17.14 -10.35
C GLY A 94 -7.27 -17.28 -8.98
N LEU A 95 -7.86 -16.74 -7.93
CA LEU A 95 -7.35 -16.80 -6.56
C LEU A 95 -7.89 -18.06 -5.86
N ASP A 96 -7.11 -19.15 -5.82
CA ASP A 96 -7.51 -20.44 -5.24
C ASP A 96 -7.97 -20.33 -3.79
N LYS A 97 -7.31 -19.49 -3.00
CA LYS A 97 -7.67 -19.22 -1.61
C LYS A 97 -9.12 -18.73 -1.45
N TYR A 98 -9.64 -18.05 -2.47
CA TYR A 98 -10.97 -17.42 -2.48
C TYR A 98 -11.98 -18.18 -3.37
N GLU A 99 -11.70 -19.43 -3.74
CA GLU A 99 -12.66 -20.31 -4.45
C GLU A 99 -13.55 -21.12 -3.48
N LYS A 100 -13.09 -21.28 -2.25
CA LYS A 100 -13.87 -21.96 -1.19
C LYS A 100 -15.01 -21.09 -0.69
N GLU A 101 -15.91 -21.68 0.09
CA GLU A 101 -16.99 -20.91 0.72
C GLU A 101 -16.43 -19.86 1.67
N PRO A 102 -16.93 -18.60 1.60
CA PRO A 102 -16.50 -17.56 2.50
C PRO A 102 -16.91 -17.89 3.93
N VAL A 103 -16.00 -17.67 4.87
CA VAL A 103 -16.35 -17.61 6.29
C VAL A 103 -17.01 -16.26 6.54
N VAL A 104 -18.27 -16.27 6.99
CA VAL A 104 -18.99 -15.04 7.33
C VAL A 104 -18.38 -14.45 8.59
N GLU A 105 -17.80 -13.26 8.50
CA GLU A 105 -17.30 -12.54 9.66
C GLU A 105 -18.46 -12.13 10.58
N LYS A 106 -18.21 -12.11 11.89
CA LYS A 106 -19.24 -11.80 12.90
C LYS A 106 -19.77 -10.38 12.83
N GLN A 107 -19.06 -9.48 12.19
CA GLN A 107 -19.44 -8.07 12.07
C GLN A 107 -19.27 -7.62 10.61
N ILE A 108 -20.38 -7.61 9.88
CA ILE A 108 -20.47 -7.05 8.53
C ILE A 108 -21.41 -5.85 8.62
N GLU A 109 -20.98 -4.71 8.10
CA GLU A 109 -21.89 -3.58 7.97
C GLU A 109 -23.07 -3.98 7.08
N PRO A 110 -24.33 -3.69 7.49
CA PRO A 110 -25.53 -4.16 6.79
C PRO A 110 -25.56 -3.84 5.30
N ILE A 111 -24.96 -2.72 4.89
CA ILE A 111 -24.89 -2.29 3.48
C ILE A 111 -24.11 -3.29 2.61
N PHE A 112 -23.17 -4.05 3.18
CA PHE A 112 -22.37 -5.03 2.44
C PHE A 112 -22.97 -6.45 2.46
N ALA A 113 -24.07 -6.68 3.21
CA ALA A 113 -24.71 -7.98 3.27
C ALA A 113 -25.07 -8.56 1.89
N PRO A 114 -25.61 -7.81 0.91
CA PRO A 114 -25.86 -8.34 -0.43
C PRO A 114 -24.60 -8.83 -1.14
N VAL A 115 -23.45 -8.14 -0.97
CA VAL A 115 -22.16 -8.54 -1.55
C VAL A 115 -21.69 -9.84 -0.94
N VAL A 116 -21.75 -9.95 0.40
CA VAL A 116 -21.38 -11.17 1.12
C VAL A 116 -22.26 -12.34 0.69
N MET A 117 -23.59 -12.17 0.66
CA MET A 117 -24.51 -13.24 0.22
C MET A 117 -24.23 -13.70 -1.21
N ARG A 118 -23.84 -12.80 -2.11
CA ARG A 118 -23.50 -13.12 -3.50
C ARG A 118 -22.04 -13.54 -3.70
N SER A 119 -21.23 -13.50 -2.67
CA SER A 119 -19.89 -14.06 -2.69
C SER A 119 -19.87 -15.59 -2.46
N PHE A 120 -20.99 -16.18 -1.99
CA PHE A 120 -21.11 -17.63 -1.90
C PHE A 120 -21.13 -18.31 -3.28
N PRO A 121 -20.59 -19.56 -3.40
CA PRO A 121 -20.60 -20.27 -4.67
C PRO A 121 -22.05 -20.50 -5.14
N ASN A 122 -22.32 -20.18 -6.37
CA ASN A 122 -23.51 -20.66 -7.03
C ASN A 122 -23.23 -22.08 -7.52
N THR A 123 -23.83 -23.07 -6.89
CA THR A 123 -23.64 -24.49 -7.21
C THR A 123 -24.04 -24.88 -8.63
N ALA A 124 -24.73 -23.98 -9.37
CA ALA A 124 -25.29 -24.28 -10.69
C ALA A 124 -24.38 -23.94 -11.88
N SER A 125 -23.30 -23.17 -11.74
CA SER A 125 -22.58 -22.70 -12.92
C SER A 125 -21.20 -22.13 -12.70
N ILE A 126 -20.19 -22.88 -12.27
CA ILE A 126 -18.82 -22.42 -12.50
C ILE A 126 -17.95 -23.57 -12.99
N SER A 127 -18.09 -23.94 -14.27
CA SER A 127 -16.92 -24.36 -15.01
C SER A 127 -16.14 -23.12 -15.42
N VAL A 128 -15.45 -22.47 -14.49
CA VAL A 128 -14.41 -21.52 -14.87
C VAL A 128 -13.38 -22.35 -15.62
N LYS A 129 -13.27 -22.13 -16.95
CA LYS A 129 -12.15 -22.64 -17.72
C LYS A 129 -10.90 -22.29 -16.93
N LYS A 130 -10.17 -23.27 -16.43
CA LYS A 130 -8.83 -23.11 -15.86
C LYS A 130 -7.92 -22.64 -16.99
N ASN A 131 -7.98 -21.37 -17.30
CA ASN A 131 -6.94 -20.75 -18.11
C ASN A 131 -5.67 -20.82 -17.28
N GLY A 132 -4.65 -21.51 -17.80
CA GLY A 132 -3.39 -21.77 -17.12
C GLY A 132 -2.89 -20.51 -16.42
N ARG A 133 -2.87 -20.54 -15.09
CA ARG A 133 -2.47 -19.41 -14.24
C ARG A 133 -1.03 -19.08 -14.55
N LYS A 134 -0.76 -17.87 -14.98
CA LYS A 134 0.56 -17.28 -14.73
C LYS A 134 0.72 -17.27 -13.22
N LYS A 135 1.77 -17.94 -12.68
CA LYS A 135 2.22 -17.73 -11.30
C LYS A 135 2.25 -16.21 -11.12
N VAL A 136 1.37 -15.66 -10.28
CA VAL A 136 1.51 -14.29 -9.83
C VAL A 136 2.94 -14.21 -9.31
N ASP A 137 3.71 -13.22 -9.74
CA ASP A 137 5.07 -13.06 -9.22
C ASP A 137 4.98 -12.81 -7.71
N LEU A 138 5.16 -13.88 -6.95
CA LEU A 138 4.99 -13.86 -5.49
C LEU A 138 6.11 -13.05 -4.82
N LEU A 139 7.24 -12.83 -5.52
CA LEU A 139 8.40 -12.15 -4.95
C LEU A 139 8.21 -10.64 -4.86
N ARG A 140 7.44 -10.04 -5.73
CA ARG A 140 7.23 -8.59 -5.73
C ARG A 140 5.93 -8.15 -6.37
N GLN A 141 5.50 -6.95 -5.98
CA GLN A 141 4.52 -6.16 -6.69
C GLN A 141 5.03 -4.72 -6.81
N TYR A 142 5.20 -4.25 -8.01
CA TYR A 142 5.56 -2.87 -8.28
C TYR A 142 4.38 -2.13 -8.89
N PHE A 143 3.91 -1.11 -8.19
CA PHE A 143 2.91 -0.16 -8.64
C PHE A 143 3.66 1.05 -9.24
N ASP A 144 3.95 0.98 -10.53
CA ASP A 144 4.83 1.95 -11.22
C ASP A 144 4.25 3.36 -11.24
N ARG A 145 2.93 3.47 -11.32
CA ARG A 145 2.22 4.76 -11.32
C ARG A 145 2.22 5.45 -9.98
N ALA A 146 2.22 4.69 -8.91
CA ALA A 146 2.28 5.21 -7.55
C ALA A 146 3.72 5.30 -7.02
N GLY A 147 4.68 4.63 -7.67
CA GLY A 147 6.03 4.49 -7.16
C GLY A 147 6.11 3.65 -5.89
N VAL A 148 5.27 2.61 -5.74
CA VAL A 148 5.22 1.76 -4.55
C VAL A 148 5.66 0.35 -4.89
N LEU A 149 6.59 -0.19 -4.11
CA LEU A 149 7.13 -1.54 -4.27
C LEU A 149 6.85 -2.38 -3.03
N ILE A 150 6.23 -3.52 -3.21
CA ILE A 150 6.18 -4.59 -2.21
C ILE A 150 7.18 -5.67 -2.63
N SER A 151 8.17 -5.95 -1.79
CA SER A 151 9.18 -7.00 -2.03
C SER A 151 9.08 -8.07 -0.97
N ARG A 152 8.96 -9.33 -1.40
CA ARG A 152 8.70 -10.47 -0.53
C ARG A 152 9.83 -11.48 -0.58
N HIS A 153 10.00 -12.19 0.52
CA HIS A 153 10.78 -13.41 0.53
C HIS A 153 9.93 -14.56 -0.03
N ALA A 154 10.58 -15.55 -0.66
CA ALA A 154 9.88 -16.76 -1.16
C ALA A 154 9.27 -17.59 -0.02
N GLU A 155 9.93 -17.59 1.13
CA GLU A 155 9.47 -18.19 2.38
C GLU A 155 8.98 -17.09 3.31
N SER A 156 7.88 -17.29 4.00
CA SER A 156 7.31 -16.28 4.90
C SER A 156 7.65 -16.51 6.38
N ASP A 157 8.16 -17.71 6.73
CA ASP A 157 8.47 -18.06 8.11
C ASP A 157 9.89 -17.61 8.49
N GLY A 158 9.97 -16.75 9.52
CA GLY A 158 11.22 -16.25 10.07
C GLY A 158 12.03 -15.32 9.16
N THR A 159 11.51 -15.00 7.97
CA THR A 159 12.15 -14.11 6.98
C THR A 159 11.53 -12.72 6.99
N ILE A 160 12.22 -11.73 6.44
CA ILE A 160 11.70 -10.38 6.29
C ILE A 160 11.18 -10.13 4.88
N SER A 161 10.12 -9.33 4.78
CA SER A 161 9.60 -8.74 3.54
C SER A 161 9.34 -7.25 3.77
N VAL A 162 9.28 -6.47 2.71
CA VAL A 162 9.29 -5.01 2.81
C VAL A 162 8.26 -4.34 1.90
N ALA A 163 7.81 -3.16 2.32
CA ALA A 163 7.07 -2.22 1.47
C ALA A 163 7.84 -0.90 1.41
N LEU A 164 7.99 -0.32 0.20
CA LEU A 164 8.76 0.88 -0.09
C LEU A 164 7.87 1.86 -0.85
N LYS A 165 7.93 3.15 -0.48
CA LYS A 165 7.03 4.17 -1.03
C LYS A 165 7.78 5.34 -1.66
N GLY A 166 7.48 5.64 -2.92
CA GLY A 166 7.78 6.87 -3.63
C GLY A 166 6.53 7.74 -3.80
N GLY A 167 6.31 8.32 -4.98
CA GLY A 167 5.10 9.07 -5.32
C GLY A 167 5.18 10.56 -5.07
N ASN A 168 4.09 11.16 -4.60
CA ASN A 168 3.98 12.60 -4.34
C ASN A 168 3.17 12.91 -3.07
N ASN A 169 3.34 14.12 -2.52
CA ASN A 169 2.63 14.58 -1.32
C ASN A 169 1.33 15.36 -1.64
N ALA A 170 0.64 15.00 -2.74
CA ALA A 170 -0.64 15.64 -3.14
C ALA A 170 -1.79 14.65 -3.28
N GLU A 171 -1.58 13.40 -2.89
CA GLU A 171 -2.64 12.39 -2.93
C GLU A 171 -3.71 12.71 -1.88
N ASN A 172 -4.94 12.26 -2.12
CA ASN A 172 -5.98 12.34 -1.10
C ASN A 172 -5.55 11.54 0.14
N HIS A 173 -5.91 12.03 1.32
CA HIS A 173 -5.52 11.41 2.58
C HIS A 173 -4.01 11.22 2.78
N ASN A 174 -3.20 12.06 2.11
CA ASN A 174 -1.75 11.98 2.09
C ASN A 174 -1.10 12.24 3.44
N HIS A 175 0.05 11.60 3.66
CA HIS A 175 1.06 11.96 4.66
C HIS A 175 2.31 12.49 3.97
N ASN A 176 3.11 13.31 4.68
CA ASN A 176 4.40 13.75 4.16
C ASN A 176 5.47 12.69 4.45
N ASP A 177 5.41 11.57 3.72
CA ASP A 177 6.08 10.31 4.02
C ASP A 177 6.82 9.70 2.81
N LEU A 178 7.19 10.51 1.84
CA LEU A 178 7.92 10.05 0.65
C LEU A 178 9.26 9.42 1.02
N GLY A 179 9.51 8.22 0.51
CA GLY A 179 10.67 7.43 0.88
C GLY A 179 10.47 6.60 2.15
N THR A 180 9.25 6.55 2.72
CA THR A 180 8.94 5.66 3.85
C THR A 180 9.07 4.20 3.46
N PHE A 181 9.33 3.34 4.46
CA PHE A 181 9.43 1.91 4.28
C PHE A 181 8.90 1.15 5.49
N VAL A 182 8.47 -0.07 5.24
CA VAL A 182 7.97 -1.00 6.25
C VAL A 182 8.75 -2.31 6.14
N VAL A 183 9.18 -2.85 7.27
CA VAL A 183 9.86 -4.15 7.37
C VAL A 183 9.03 -5.08 8.24
N VAL A 184 8.62 -6.21 7.69
CA VAL A 184 7.80 -7.21 8.37
C VAL A 184 8.56 -8.52 8.48
N LYS A 185 8.50 -9.17 9.63
CA LYS A 185 9.02 -10.51 9.87
C LYS A 185 7.90 -11.39 10.43
N GLY A 186 7.57 -12.47 9.71
CA GLY A 186 6.40 -13.26 10.07
C GLY A 186 5.11 -12.42 9.99
N GLN A 187 4.50 -12.12 11.14
CA GLN A 187 3.36 -11.21 11.27
C GLN A 187 3.70 -9.93 12.04
N GLU A 188 4.96 -9.75 12.40
CA GLU A 188 5.41 -8.62 13.20
C GLU A 188 6.00 -7.52 12.30
N MET A 189 5.53 -6.30 12.49
CA MET A 189 6.08 -5.10 11.86
C MET A 189 7.27 -4.62 12.70
N LEU A 190 8.50 -4.87 12.22
CA LEU A 190 9.73 -4.50 12.92
C LEU A 190 10.00 -2.99 12.79
N ILE A 191 9.92 -2.50 11.56
CA ILE A 191 9.94 -1.07 11.22
C ILE A 191 8.62 -0.79 10.53
N GLY A 192 7.90 0.20 11.00
CA GLY A 192 6.55 0.48 10.56
C GLY A 192 6.35 1.89 10.05
N ASP A 193 5.14 2.13 9.64
CA ASP A 193 4.54 3.41 9.39
C ASP A 193 3.52 3.68 10.50
N ALA A 194 3.44 4.93 10.98
CA ALA A 194 2.52 5.29 12.06
C ALA A 194 1.04 5.15 11.65
N GLY A 195 0.78 5.12 10.35
CA GLY A 195 -0.56 5.03 9.80
C GLY A 195 -1.41 6.27 10.04
N GLY A 196 -2.67 6.18 9.61
CA GLY A 196 -3.65 7.23 9.78
C GLY A 196 -4.16 7.37 11.21
N PRO A 197 -4.76 8.51 11.54
CA PRO A 197 -5.31 8.78 12.85
C PRO A 197 -6.49 7.85 13.16
N TYR A 198 -6.61 7.42 14.41
CA TYR A 198 -7.79 6.67 14.86
C TYR A 198 -9.05 7.54 14.85
N ASN A 199 -8.91 8.81 15.23
CA ASN A 199 -9.97 9.81 15.20
C ASN A 199 -9.46 11.07 14.51
N TYR A 200 -10.26 11.62 13.62
CA TYR A 200 -9.93 12.85 12.94
C TYR A 200 -10.31 14.06 13.79
N ALA A 201 -9.34 14.93 14.07
CA ALA A 201 -9.60 16.26 14.57
C ALA A 201 -9.95 17.21 13.41
N GLY A 202 -10.73 18.26 13.67
CA GLY A 202 -11.14 19.21 12.63
C GLY A 202 -9.96 19.84 11.86
N ASP A 203 -8.88 20.17 12.57
CA ASP A 203 -7.68 20.76 11.99
C ASP A 203 -6.91 19.83 11.02
N MET A 204 -7.16 18.50 11.06
CA MET A 204 -6.57 17.55 10.12
C MET A 204 -7.11 17.70 8.68
N TRP A 205 -8.19 18.48 8.50
CA TRP A 205 -8.79 18.78 7.21
C TRP A 205 -8.43 20.18 6.68
N THR A 206 -7.49 20.84 7.34
CA THR A 206 -7.02 22.19 7.00
C THR A 206 -5.54 22.18 6.64
N ASP A 207 -4.97 23.35 6.40
CA ASP A 207 -3.55 23.60 6.24
C ASP A 207 -2.69 23.16 7.43
N LYS A 208 -3.32 22.95 8.61
CA LYS A 208 -2.66 22.41 9.80
C LYS A 208 -2.48 20.89 9.79
N ARG A 209 -2.96 20.17 8.76
CA ARG A 209 -2.87 18.72 8.66
C ARG A 209 -1.48 18.19 9.02
N TYR A 210 -0.45 18.79 8.48
CA TYR A 210 0.92 18.30 8.65
C TYR A 210 1.63 18.84 9.90
N THR A 211 0.91 19.48 10.85
CA THR A 211 1.40 19.74 12.21
C THR A 211 1.21 18.52 13.12
N PHE A 212 0.37 17.56 12.73
CA PHE A 212 0.19 16.31 13.45
C PHE A 212 1.33 15.34 13.13
N LYS A 213 1.99 14.82 14.17
CA LYS A 213 3.19 13.98 14.01
C LYS A 213 2.96 12.76 13.13
N THR A 214 1.82 12.09 13.23
CA THR A 214 1.48 10.92 12.42
C THR A 214 1.22 11.22 10.95
N LEU A 215 0.95 12.48 10.59
CA LEU A 215 0.68 12.93 9.22
C LEU A 215 1.86 13.66 8.60
N SER A 216 2.82 14.09 9.45
CA SER A 216 4.08 14.73 9.03
C SER A 216 5.22 13.72 8.95
N SER A 217 6.33 14.11 8.39
CA SER A 217 7.52 13.26 8.26
C SER A 217 8.04 12.68 9.59
N TYR A 218 7.73 13.29 10.72
CA TYR A 218 8.14 12.78 12.04
C TYR A 218 7.49 11.45 12.42
N GLY A 219 6.35 11.10 11.83
CA GLY A 219 5.66 9.81 12.03
C GLY A 219 6.15 8.70 11.11
N HIS A 220 7.18 8.95 10.30
CA HIS A 220 7.61 8.05 9.24
C HIS A 220 9.13 7.90 9.20
N PRO A 221 9.68 6.76 8.75
CA PRO A 221 11.11 6.55 8.63
C PRO A 221 11.68 7.26 7.38
N VAL A 222 11.61 8.58 7.38
CA VAL A 222 12.07 9.44 6.29
C VAL A 222 13.04 10.49 6.80
N PRO A 223 13.93 11.05 5.96
CA PRO A 223 14.88 12.09 6.35
C PRO A 223 14.21 13.38 6.83
N CYS A 224 14.86 14.07 7.78
CA CYS A 224 14.71 15.49 8.05
C CYS A 224 16.11 16.12 8.10
N LEU A 225 16.24 17.36 7.61
CA LEU A 225 17.52 18.09 7.60
C LEU A 225 17.37 19.35 8.45
N ASP A 226 18.14 19.49 9.54
CA ASP A 226 18.01 20.57 10.55
C ASP A 226 16.56 20.69 11.07
N GLY A 227 15.84 19.57 11.25
CA GLY A 227 14.44 19.54 11.63
C GLY A 227 13.46 19.97 10.51
N VAL A 228 13.96 20.30 9.31
CA VAL A 228 13.10 20.59 8.14
C VAL A 228 12.72 19.29 7.47
N CYS A 229 11.43 19.02 7.47
CA CYS A 229 10.83 17.81 6.91
C CYS A 229 10.17 18.09 5.55
N GLN A 230 9.51 17.10 4.98
CA GLN A 230 8.92 17.22 3.65
C GLN A 230 7.77 18.24 3.62
N ARG A 231 7.68 18.95 2.49
CA ARG A 231 6.53 19.79 2.18
C ARG A 231 5.37 18.99 1.60
N ALA A 232 4.17 19.53 1.72
CA ALA A 232 2.98 19.02 1.03
C ALA A 232 2.94 19.52 -0.43
N GLY A 233 2.07 18.90 -1.23
CA GLY A 233 1.72 19.36 -2.57
C GLY A 233 2.38 18.57 -3.70
N GLN A 234 1.94 18.84 -4.92
CA GLN A 234 2.33 18.10 -6.12
C GLN A 234 3.81 18.25 -6.50
N GLU A 235 4.45 19.30 -6.05
CA GLU A 235 5.87 19.54 -6.31
C GLU A 235 6.78 18.71 -5.40
N ALA A 236 6.24 18.21 -4.28
CA ALA A 236 6.94 17.29 -3.39
C ALA A 236 6.88 15.88 -3.97
N LEU A 237 7.96 15.44 -4.58
CA LEU A 237 8.06 14.17 -5.29
C LEU A 237 9.14 13.28 -4.68
N ALA A 238 8.86 11.98 -4.64
CA ALA A 238 9.86 10.92 -4.59
C ALA A 238 9.89 10.24 -5.96
N ARG A 239 10.72 10.75 -6.85
CA ARG A 239 10.80 10.26 -8.22
C ARG A 239 11.61 8.98 -8.25
N VAL A 240 11.00 7.90 -8.77
CA VAL A 240 11.73 6.66 -9.02
C VAL A 240 12.71 6.89 -10.18
N THR A 241 13.99 6.81 -9.89
CA THR A 241 15.07 7.06 -10.88
C THR A 241 15.60 5.77 -11.48
N LYS A 242 15.55 4.65 -10.73
CA LYS A 242 16.01 3.35 -11.18
C LYS A 242 15.33 2.24 -10.39
N THR A 243 15.05 1.13 -11.04
CA THR A 243 14.68 -0.15 -10.42
C THR A 243 15.51 -1.28 -11.03
N VAL A 244 15.93 -2.23 -10.19
CA VAL A 244 16.54 -3.48 -10.66
C VAL A 244 15.86 -4.62 -9.92
N PHE A 245 15.25 -5.54 -10.66
CA PHE A 245 14.49 -6.64 -10.09
C PHE A 245 15.07 -7.98 -10.54
N THR A 246 15.47 -8.79 -9.56
CA THR A 246 15.96 -10.15 -9.78
C THR A 246 15.28 -11.10 -8.78
N ASP A 247 15.47 -12.41 -8.94
CA ASP A 247 14.92 -13.36 -7.97
C ASP A 247 15.64 -13.29 -6.62
N ARG A 248 16.87 -12.78 -6.58
CA ARG A 248 17.67 -12.67 -5.35
C ARG A 248 17.57 -11.31 -4.68
N GLN A 249 17.40 -10.25 -5.46
CA GLN A 249 17.53 -8.87 -4.98
C GLN A 249 16.59 -7.93 -5.73
N ASP A 250 16.04 -6.96 -5.02
CA ASP A 250 15.36 -5.80 -5.59
C ASP A 250 16.08 -4.52 -5.16
N GLU A 251 16.35 -3.64 -6.12
CA GLU A 251 16.88 -2.30 -5.90
C GLU A 251 15.86 -1.28 -6.32
N PHE A 252 15.67 -0.24 -5.49
CA PHE A 252 14.72 0.81 -5.70
C PHE A 252 15.33 2.15 -5.33
N PHE A 253 15.45 3.07 -6.30
CA PHE A 253 16.14 4.34 -6.15
C PHE A 253 15.16 5.50 -6.29
N LEU A 254 15.21 6.43 -5.35
CA LEU A 254 14.35 7.61 -5.28
C LEU A 254 15.17 8.90 -5.28
N ASP A 255 14.73 9.89 -6.06
CA ASP A 255 15.13 11.29 -5.89
C ASP A 255 14.05 11.99 -5.07
N LEU A 256 14.42 12.44 -3.87
CA LEU A 256 13.58 13.10 -2.89
C LEU A 256 13.80 14.62 -2.86
N THR A 257 14.71 15.14 -3.66
CA THR A 257 15.21 16.54 -3.56
C THR A 257 14.07 17.56 -3.54
N SER A 258 13.07 17.38 -4.41
CA SER A 258 11.96 18.34 -4.52
C SER A 258 10.99 18.29 -3.33
N ALA A 259 11.02 17.24 -2.52
CA ALA A 259 10.15 17.13 -1.35
C ALA A 259 10.63 17.98 -0.17
N TYR A 260 11.90 18.41 -0.15
CA TYR A 260 12.50 19.08 0.99
C TYR A 260 12.74 20.57 0.71
N PRO A 261 12.05 21.49 1.42
CA PRO A 261 12.25 22.95 1.25
C PRO A 261 13.45 23.43 2.07
N VAL A 262 14.62 22.80 1.86
CA VAL A 262 15.87 23.12 2.56
C VAL A 262 16.74 24.04 1.70
N ASP A 263 17.07 25.21 2.22
CA ASP A 263 17.93 26.15 1.49
C ASP A 263 19.33 25.58 1.26
N GLY A 264 19.79 25.69 0.00
CA GLY A 264 21.07 25.16 -0.41
C GLY A 264 21.13 23.65 -0.61
N LEU A 265 20.02 22.91 -0.47
CA LEU A 265 19.95 21.49 -0.86
C LEU A 265 20.08 21.38 -2.39
N LYS A 266 21.07 20.63 -2.85
CA LYS A 266 21.28 20.35 -4.27
C LYS A 266 20.71 19.00 -4.67
N SER A 267 20.85 17.99 -3.81
CA SER A 267 20.30 16.66 -4.01
C SER A 267 20.03 15.96 -2.69
N LEU A 268 18.98 15.15 -2.67
CA LEU A 268 18.69 14.15 -1.64
C LEU A 268 18.13 12.91 -2.33
N THR A 269 18.87 11.82 -2.26
CA THR A 269 18.46 10.55 -2.86
C THR A 269 18.41 9.47 -1.80
N ARG A 270 17.46 8.56 -1.93
CA ARG A 270 17.34 7.37 -1.10
C ARG A 270 17.37 6.12 -1.98
N SER A 271 18.18 5.15 -1.60
CA SER A 271 18.16 3.85 -2.22
C SER A 271 17.79 2.75 -1.24
N PHE A 272 17.11 1.76 -1.76
CA PHE A 272 16.75 0.55 -1.05
C PHE A 272 17.33 -0.64 -1.80
N THR A 273 18.03 -1.50 -1.07
CA THR A 273 18.49 -2.78 -1.57
C THR A 273 17.93 -3.89 -0.69
N TYR A 274 16.93 -4.58 -1.18
CA TYR A 274 16.33 -5.72 -0.50
C TYR A 274 16.92 -7.02 -1.06
N ASN A 275 17.58 -7.80 -0.21
CA ASN A 275 18.18 -9.09 -0.57
C ASN A 275 17.41 -10.23 0.08
N ARG A 276 17.11 -11.29 -0.69
CA ARG A 276 16.35 -12.46 -0.27
C ARG A 276 17.21 -13.61 0.28
N SER A 277 18.54 -13.43 0.39
CA SER A 277 19.41 -14.49 0.92
C SER A 277 19.23 -14.67 2.43
N GLY A 278 19.23 -15.91 2.89
CA GLY A 278 19.06 -16.25 4.31
C GLY A 278 17.70 -15.82 4.83
N LYS A 279 17.67 -14.98 5.86
CA LYS A 279 16.43 -14.42 6.44
C LYS A 279 15.93 -13.16 5.74
N GLY A 280 16.64 -12.71 4.72
CA GLY A 280 16.45 -11.45 4.06
C GLY A 280 17.16 -10.29 4.76
N SER A 281 17.48 -9.24 4.00
CA SER A 281 18.04 -8.00 4.53
C SER A 281 17.55 -6.81 3.70
N LEU A 282 17.39 -5.64 4.36
CA LEU A 282 17.13 -4.38 3.71
C LEU A 282 18.25 -3.40 4.06
N ILE A 283 18.89 -2.85 3.04
CA ILE A 283 19.81 -1.73 3.17
C ILE A 283 19.06 -0.48 2.71
N VAL A 284 19.06 0.55 3.53
CA VAL A 284 18.55 1.89 3.22
C VAL A 284 19.71 2.85 3.25
N GLU A 285 19.93 3.56 2.16
CA GLU A 285 21.03 4.49 2.03
C GLU A 285 20.53 5.85 1.56
N ASP A 286 20.87 6.89 2.33
CA ASP A 286 20.53 8.26 2.02
C ASP A 286 21.79 9.02 1.65
N ASN A 287 21.78 9.69 0.49
CA ASN A 287 22.83 10.54 0.02
C ASN A 287 22.30 11.94 -0.20
N PHE A 288 22.94 12.96 0.40
CA PHE A 288 22.54 14.35 0.21
C PHE A 288 23.76 15.24 0.00
N ASP A 289 23.58 16.28 -0.84
CA ASP A 289 24.54 17.35 -1.09
C ASP A 289 23.87 18.71 -0.75
N CYS A 290 24.48 19.42 0.21
CA CYS A 290 24.07 20.74 0.63
C CYS A 290 25.21 21.73 0.52
N LYS A 291 24.91 23.02 0.26
CA LYS A 291 25.92 24.08 0.23
C LYS A 291 26.66 24.24 1.57
N THR A 292 25.98 23.94 2.67
CA THR A 292 26.54 24.00 4.04
C THR A 292 26.19 22.69 4.77
N PRO A 293 27.01 22.27 5.75
CA PRO A 293 26.72 21.11 6.57
C PRO A 293 25.34 21.23 7.23
N ARG A 294 24.60 20.11 7.31
CA ARG A 294 23.26 20.00 7.89
C ARG A 294 23.20 18.83 8.86
N LEU A 295 22.42 18.99 9.93
CA LEU A 295 22.08 17.88 10.79
C LEU A 295 21.10 16.96 10.05
N TYR A 296 21.48 15.68 9.90
CA TYR A 296 20.60 14.67 9.33
C TYR A 296 19.94 13.87 10.44
N GLU A 297 18.63 13.68 10.33
CA GLU A 297 17.81 12.90 11.24
C GLU A 297 16.89 11.98 10.42
N SER A 298 16.65 10.76 10.89
CA SER A 298 15.62 9.86 10.36
C SER A 298 15.02 9.07 11.50
N ALA A 299 13.70 9.08 11.62
CA ALA A 299 13.01 8.27 12.60
C ALA A 299 12.98 6.80 12.16
N LEU A 300 13.09 5.89 13.11
CA LEU A 300 12.76 4.48 12.94
C LEU A 300 11.56 4.18 13.81
N ILE A 301 10.41 3.94 13.16
CA ILE A 301 9.15 3.73 13.87
C ILE A 301 9.02 2.24 14.19
N THR A 302 8.84 1.91 15.46
CA THR A 302 8.55 0.54 15.89
C THR A 302 7.51 0.53 16.98
N PHE A 303 6.74 -0.55 17.04
CA PHE A 303 5.81 -0.85 18.13
C PHE A 303 6.42 -1.84 19.14
N GLY A 304 7.64 -2.32 18.86
CA GLY A 304 8.44 -3.17 19.72
C GLY A 304 9.25 -2.38 20.75
N ARG A 305 10.17 -3.08 21.41
CA ARG A 305 11.14 -2.49 22.33
C ARG A 305 12.47 -2.33 21.63
N TRP A 306 13.07 -1.16 21.77
CA TRP A 306 14.44 -0.89 21.33
C TRP A 306 15.44 -1.19 22.47
N THR A 307 16.55 -1.79 22.09
CA THR A 307 17.71 -1.91 22.96
C THR A 307 18.92 -1.42 22.17
N LEU A 308 19.60 -0.41 22.69
CA LEU A 308 20.91 0.00 22.18
C LEU A 308 21.95 -0.93 22.80
N THR A 309 22.73 -1.57 21.97
CA THR A 309 23.93 -2.30 22.37
C THR A 309 25.13 -1.44 22.01
N GLU A 310 26.06 -1.25 22.94
CA GLU A 310 27.37 -0.68 22.66
C GLU A 310 28.18 -1.76 21.93
N ASP A 311 28.49 -1.55 20.65
CA ASP A 311 29.45 -2.31 19.87
C ASP A 311 30.71 -1.47 19.67
#